data_9e996062b85e6da38b87dcb365532d89
#
_entry.id   9e996062b85e6da38b87dcb365532d89
#
_cell.length_a   1.000
_cell.length_b   1.000
_cell.length_c   1.000
_cell.angle_alpha   90.00
_cell.angle_beta   90.00
_cell.angle_gamma   90.00
#
_symmetry.space_group_name_H-M   'P 1'
#
loop_
_entity.id
_entity.type
_entity.pdbx_description
1 polymer ?
#
loop_
_entity_poly.entity_id
_entity_poly.type
_entity_poly.pdbx_seq_one_letter_code
_entity_poly.pdbx_strand_id
1 'polypeptide(L)'
;MPRVGMYTYPLFRLSSLLNATKTLHEKFGNKDFTRDHVAQVLGQKSTSGGLSQKLADLKSYGLISDSHGKFVVTEVGIKATFGREVEKKEALDKAVKNIPLWRSIYEKCGKEPLADTFDLDLAEITGITAPESKNVAGTVRKSYMDDIKYMLSVKTPEEEPEPEKPSSGGDLDPARGRKSGMECQTDISGSAIGYIGYPEYSQAPIEIKDAISLEIAQKLLDAIGAKIKSTQRSVQSSSEKSSEQNVENSV
;
A
#
# COMPACT_ATOMS: atom_id res chain seq x y z
N MET A 1 -11.15 -15.83 8.83
CA MET A 1 -11.10 -14.50 9.47
C MET A 1 -10.94 -14.65 10.97
N PRO A 2 -10.03 -13.92 11.61
CA PRO A 2 -9.96 -13.87 13.07
C PRO A 2 -11.26 -13.32 13.65
N ARG A 3 -11.55 -13.66 14.91
CA ARG A 3 -12.81 -13.32 15.57
C ARG A 3 -12.55 -12.68 16.94
N VAL A 4 -13.34 -11.66 17.27
CA VAL A 4 -13.36 -10.99 18.58
C VAL A 4 -14.82 -10.80 19.01
N GLY A 5 -15.24 -11.52 20.04
CA GLY A 5 -16.66 -11.61 20.40
C GLY A 5 -17.51 -12.11 19.24
N MET A 6 -18.52 -11.35 18.86
CA MET A 6 -19.38 -11.66 17.71
C MET A 6 -18.83 -11.13 16.37
N TYR A 7 -17.76 -10.33 16.40
CA TYR A 7 -17.20 -9.70 15.21
C TYR A 7 -16.09 -10.54 14.60
N THR A 8 -16.02 -10.51 13.27
CA THR A 8 -14.86 -10.98 12.50
C THR A 8 -14.15 -9.78 11.90
N TYR A 9 -12.82 -9.86 11.76
CA TYR A 9 -12.02 -8.81 11.15
C TYR A 9 -11.03 -9.38 10.13
N PRO A 10 -10.55 -8.56 9.16
CA PRO A 10 -9.67 -9.05 8.11
C PRO A 10 -8.27 -9.39 8.64
N LEU A 11 -7.66 -10.39 8.05
CA LEU A 11 -6.28 -10.77 8.30
C LEU A 11 -5.32 -10.01 7.40
N PHE A 12 -5.74 -9.78 6.14
CA PHE A 12 -4.94 -9.06 5.16
C PHE A 12 -5.22 -7.57 5.21
N ARG A 13 -4.17 -6.76 5.05
CA ARG A 13 -4.27 -5.29 5.01
C ARG A 13 -5.00 -4.84 3.76
N LEU A 14 -5.75 -3.75 3.87
CA LEU A 14 -6.49 -3.14 2.77
C LEU A 14 -5.59 -2.85 1.57
N SER A 15 -4.39 -2.31 1.76
CA SER A 15 -3.43 -2.04 0.69
C SER A 15 -3.06 -3.28 -0.14
N SER A 16 -2.83 -4.42 0.53
CA SER A 16 -2.53 -5.70 -0.15
C SER A 16 -3.73 -6.23 -0.92
N LEU A 17 -4.94 -6.05 -0.39
CA LEU A 17 -6.18 -6.47 -1.04
C LEU A 17 -6.51 -5.60 -2.25
N LEU A 18 -6.23 -4.30 -2.19
CA LEU A 18 -6.39 -3.40 -3.34
C LEU A 18 -5.44 -3.74 -4.48
N ASN A 19 -4.19 -4.10 -4.17
CA ASN A 19 -3.26 -4.58 -5.20
C ASN A 19 -3.78 -5.87 -5.86
N ALA A 20 -4.32 -6.80 -5.07
CA ALA A 20 -4.96 -8.00 -5.61
C ALA A 20 -6.19 -7.66 -6.48
N THR A 21 -7.05 -6.75 -6.01
CA THR A 21 -8.22 -6.26 -6.75
C THR A 21 -7.83 -5.61 -8.08
N LYS A 22 -6.78 -4.79 -8.07
CA LYS A 22 -6.23 -4.15 -9.27
C LYS A 22 -5.82 -5.20 -10.30
N THR A 23 -5.01 -6.18 -9.88
CA THR A 23 -4.53 -7.26 -10.78
C THR A 23 -5.69 -8.11 -11.34
N LEU A 24 -6.71 -8.39 -10.51
CA LEU A 24 -7.91 -9.11 -10.95
C LEU A 24 -8.71 -8.31 -11.98
N HIS A 25 -8.91 -7.02 -11.74
CA HIS A 25 -9.63 -6.16 -12.66
C HIS A 25 -8.88 -5.95 -13.99
N GLU A 26 -7.55 -5.76 -13.94
CA GLU A 26 -6.72 -5.67 -15.16
C GLU A 26 -6.81 -6.92 -16.03
N LYS A 27 -6.96 -8.10 -15.41
CA LYS A 27 -7.01 -9.37 -16.14
C LYS A 27 -8.41 -9.75 -16.62
N PHE A 28 -9.43 -9.49 -15.83
CA PHE A 28 -10.80 -9.94 -16.10
C PHE A 28 -11.78 -8.82 -16.42
N GLY A 29 -11.44 -7.57 -16.08
CA GLY A 29 -12.34 -6.43 -16.21
C GLY A 29 -13.60 -6.64 -15.36
N ASN A 30 -14.76 -6.45 -16.00
CA ASN A 30 -16.08 -6.65 -15.37
C ASN A 30 -16.64 -8.07 -15.58
N LYS A 31 -15.80 -9.02 -16.09
CA LYS A 31 -16.22 -10.40 -16.30
C LYS A 31 -16.12 -11.21 -15.03
N ASP A 32 -16.98 -12.22 -14.92
CA ASP A 32 -16.92 -13.20 -13.84
C ASP A 32 -15.61 -14.02 -13.90
N PHE A 33 -15.05 -14.30 -12.73
CA PHE A 33 -13.90 -15.17 -12.58
C PHE A 33 -14.13 -16.17 -11.44
N THR A 34 -13.44 -17.31 -11.53
CA THR A 34 -13.55 -18.39 -10.53
C THR A 34 -12.41 -18.31 -9.53
N ARG A 35 -12.52 -19.12 -8.46
CA ARG A 35 -11.45 -19.29 -7.48
C ARG A 35 -10.12 -19.74 -8.13
N ASP A 36 -10.17 -20.61 -9.12
CA ASP A 36 -8.97 -21.08 -9.84
C ASP A 36 -8.32 -19.96 -10.64
N HIS A 37 -9.12 -19.09 -11.25
CA HIS A 37 -8.63 -17.90 -11.92
C HIS A 37 -7.92 -16.94 -10.92
N VAL A 38 -8.49 -16.73 -9.72
CA VAL A 38 -7.84 -15.92 -8.67
C VAL A 38 -6.53 -16.56 -8.23
N ALA A 39 -6.52 -17.88 -8.04
CA ALA A 39 -5.33 -18.64 -7.65
C ALA A 39 -4.19 -18.44 -8.67
N GLN A 40 -4.50 -18.59 -9.95
CA GLN A 40 -3.55 -18.40 -11.06
C GLN A 40 -3.00 -16.98 -11.10
N VAL A 41 -3.87 -15.96 -10.98
CA VAL A 41 -3.46 -14.54 -11.01
C VAL A 41 -2.58 -14.16 -9.86
N LEU A 42 -2.88 -14.67 -8.67
CA LEU A 42 -2.13 -14.35 -7.44
C LEU A 42 -0.97 -15.32 -7.17
N GLY A 43 -0.68 -16.25 -8.08
CA GLY A 43 0.40 -17.23 -7.93
C GLY A 43 0.21 -18.16 -6.71
N GLN A 44 -1.02 -18.49 -6.36
CA GLN A 44 -1.36 -19.32 -5.19
C GLN A 44 -2.04 -20.62 -5.62
N LYS A 45 -2.00 -21.64 -4.75
CA LYS A 45 -2.78 -22.86 -4.98
C LYS A 45 -4.26 -22.59 -4.67
N SER A 46 -5.18 -23.04 -5.56
CA SER A 46 -6.63 -22.83 -5.38
C SER A 46 -7.17 -23.47 -4.09
N THR A 47 -6.54 -24.52 -3.60
CA THR A 47 -6.90 -25.21 -2.35
C THR A 47 -6.27 -24.59 -1.10
N SER A 48 -5.43 -23.55 -1.23
CA SER A 48 -4.75 -22.97 -0.06
C SER A 48 -5.72 -22.24 0.87
N GLY A 49 -5.50 -22.41 2.18
CA GLY A 49 -6.25 -21.65 3.20
C GLY A 49 -6.00 -20.14 3.11
N GLY A 50 -4.79 -19.74 2.73
CA GLY A 50 -4.45 -18.33 2.52
C GLY A 50 -5.27 -17.66 1.41
N LEU A 51 -5.52 -18.37 0.29
CA LEU A 51 -6.40 -17.86 -0.77
C LEU A 51 -7.84 -17.75 -0.27
N SER A 52 -8.34 -18.76 0.47
CA SER A 52 -9.68 -18.71 1.06
C SER A 52 -9.85 -17.52 1.97
N GLN A 53 -8.86 -17.25 2.83
CA GLN A 53 -8.86 -16.11 3.72
C GLN A 53 -8.82 -14.78 2.93
N LYS A 54 -7.95 -14.68 1.91
CA LYS A 54 -7.85 -13.48 1.07
C LYS A 54 -9.16 -13.18 0.33
N LEU A 55 -9.83 -14.22 -0.21
CA LEU A 55 -11.15 -14.07 -0.84
C LEU A 55 -12.22 -13.64 0.17
N ALA A 56 -12.19 -14.19 1.40
CA ALA A 56 -13.09 -13.77 2.46
C ALA A 56 -12.87 -12.30 2.84
N ASP A 57 -11.62 -11.86 2.97
CA ASP A 57 -11.27 -10.49 3.29
C ASP A 57 -11.67 -9.53 2.14
N LEU A 58 -11.39 -9.88 0.87
CA LEU A 58 -11.83 -9.10 -0.30
C LEU A 58 -13.36 -8.88 -0.32
N LYS A 59 -14.13 -9.94 0.01
CA LYS A 59 -15.59 -9.84 0.12
C LYS A 59 -16.02 -8.95 1.29
N SER A 60 -15.36 -9.06 2.42
CA SER A 60 -15.70 -8.26 3.62
C SER A 60 -15.49 -6.78 3.43
N TYR A 61 -14.45 -6.38 2.71
CA TYR A 61 -14.28 -4.98 2.30
C TYR A 61 -15.23 -4.57 1.18
N GLY A 62 -15.95 -5.51 0.57
CA GLY A 62 -16.81 -5.25 -0.58
C GLY A 62 -16.06 -4.93 -1.86
N LEU A 63 -14.80 -5.36 -2.00
CA LEU A 63 -13.99 -5.15 -3.19
C LEU A 63 -14.36 -6.13 -4.31
N ILE A 64 -14.81 -7.33 -3.94
CA ILE A 64 -15.39 -8.32 -4.84
C ILE A 64 -16.75 -8.77 -4.33
N SER A 65 -17.63 -9.16 -5.23
CA SER A 65 -18.87 -9.87 -4.90
C SER A 65 -18.76 -11.33 -5.33
N ASP A 66 -19.56 -12.19 -4.69
CA ASP A 66 -19.63 -13.62 -4.96
C ASP A 66 -21.06 -13.99 -5.33
N SER A 67 -21.23 -14.64 -6.47
CA SER A 67 -22.49 -15.20 -6.92
C SER A 67 -22.25 -16.63 -7.43
N HIS A 68 -22.72 -17.60 -6.64
CA HIS A 68 -22.64 -19.03 -6.97
C HIS A 68 -21.21 -19.51 -7.30
N GLY A 69 -20.22 -19.07 -6.53
CA GLY A 69 -18.80 -19.42 -6.72
C GLY A 69 -18.09 -18.69 -7.87
N LYS A 70 -18.77 -17.71 -8.48
CA LYS A 70 -18.19 -16.76 -9.43
C LYS A 70 -18.01 -15.43 -8.75
N PHE A 71 -16.86 -14.82 -8.95
CA PHE A 71 -16.50 -13.54 -8.37
C PHE A 71 -16.49 -12.46 -9.47
N VAL A 72 -16.82 -11.25 -9.08
CA VAL A 72 -16.66 -10.05 -9.92
C VAL A 72 -16.11 -8.92 -9.07
N VAL A 73 -15.27 -8.08 -9.65
CA VAL A 73 -14.81 -6.86 -8.97
C VAL A 73 -15.97 -5.88 -8.88
N THR A 74 -16.24 -5.38 -7.69
CA THR A 74 -17.36 -4.45 -7.45
C THR A 74 -17.01 -3.03 -7.90
N GLU A 75 -18.03 -2.18 -8.00
CA GLU A 75 -17.82 -0.75 -8.24
C GLU A 75 -16.92 -0.11 -7.16
N VAL A 76 -17.09 -0.51 -5.88
CA VAL A 76 -16.23 -0.07 -4.79
C VAL A 76 -14.77 -0.49 -5.04
N GLY A 77 -14.54 -1.74 -5.46
CA GLY A 77 -13.22 -2.24 -5.80
C GLY A 77 -12.58 -1.47 -6.96
N ILE A 78 -13.36 -1.18 -8.01
CA ILE A 78 -12.90 -0.40 -9.17
C ILE A 78 -12.56 1.03 -8.77
N LYS A 79 -13.46 1.73 -8.07
CA LYS A 79 -13.22 3.11 -7.62
C LYS A 79 -12.07 3.22 -6.64
N ALA A 80 -11.92 2.25 -5.72
CA ALA A 80 -10.80 2.23 -4.77
C ALA A 80 -9.43 2.01 -5.43
N THR A 81 -9.37 1.41 -6.63
CA THR A 81 -8.13 1.11 -7.35
C THR A 81 -7.83 2.07 -8.50
N PHE A 82 -8.85 2.43 -9.29
CA PHE A 82 -8.70 3.19 -10.54
C PHE A 82 -9.46 4.52 -10.52
N GLY A 83 -10.26 4.79 -9.48
CA GLY A 83 -11.01 6.03 -9.35
C GLY A 83 -10.12 7.26 -9.21
N ARG A 84 -10.68 8.42 -9.51
CA ARG A 84 -10.06 9.71 -9.18
C ARG A 84 -9.90 9.84 -7.67
N GLU A 85 -9.04 10.73 -7.20
CA GLU A 85 -8.71 10.85 -5.77
C GLU A 85 -9.93 10.97 -4.86
N VAL A 86 -10.92 11.77 -5.23
CA VAL A 86 -12.18 11.91 -4.47
C VAL A 86 -12.96 10.59 -4.45
N GLU A 87 -13.19 9.98 -5.62
CA GLU A 87 -13.91 8.71 -5.73
C GLU A 87 -13.18 7.57 -4.99
N LYS A 88 -11.85 7.59 -5.06
CA LYS A 88 -11.00 6.63 -4.37
C LYS A 88 -11.13 6.76 -2.86
N LYS A 89 -11.10 7.98 -2.33
CA LYS A 89 -11.27 8.26 -0.89
C LYS A 89 -12.64 7.80 -0.38
N GLU A 90 -13.71 8.12 -1.12
CA GLU A 90 -15.07 7.66 -0.80
C GLU A 90 -15.19 6.13 -0.84
N ALA A 91 -14.63 5.50 -1.87
CA ALA A 91 -14.64 4.04 -2.00
C ALA A 91 -13.85 3.35 -0.87
N LEU A 92 -12.71 3.91 -0.46
CA LEU A 92 -11.92 3.41 0.65
C LEU A 92 -12.64 3.56 1.99
N ASP A 93 -13.27 4.72 2.24
CA ASP A 93 -14.09 4.95 3.45
C ASP A 93 -15.26 3.94 3.51
N LYS A 94 -15.92 3.71 2.38
CA LYS A 94 -16.98 2.70 2.27
C LYS A 94 -16.44 1.29 2.50
N ALA A 95 -15.29 0.94 1.93
CA ALA A 95 -14.69 -0.38 2.10
C ALA A 95 -14.34 -0.66 3.57
N VAL A 96 -13.72 0.30 4.28
CA VAL A 96 -13.40 0.18 5.71
C VAL A 96 -14.68 0.03 6.53
N LYS A 97 -15.70 0.81 6.27
CA LYS A 97 -17.01 0.76 6.96
C LYS A 97 -17.84 -0.49 6.65
N ASN A 98 -17.53 -1.23 5.59
CA ASN A 98 -18.16 -2.52 5.31
C ASN A 98 -17.80 -3.59 6.34
N ILE A 99 -16.68 -3.42 7.07
CA ILE A 99 -16.30 -4.33 8.15
C ILE A 99 -17.00 -3.89 9.43
N PRO A 100 -17.91 -4.71 10.01
CA PRO A 100 -18.71 -4.31 11.16
C PRO A 100 -17.87 -3.86 12.35
N LEU A 101 -16.76 -4.56 12.65
CA LEU A 101 -15.86 -4.16 13.74
C LEU A 101 -15.20 -2.81 13.47
N TRP A 102 -14.70 -2.56 12.25
CA TRP A 102 -14.08 -1.29 11.87
C TRP A 102 -15.07 -0.14 11.94
N ARG A 103 -16.31 -0.36 11.51
CA ARG A 103 -17.39 0.62 11.62
C ARG A 103 -17.64 1.01 13.07
N SER A 104 -17.79 0.03 13.97
CA SER A 104 -18.04 0.31 15.39
C SER A 104 -16.88 1.03 16.06
N ILE A 105 -15.62 0.66 15.71
CA ILE A 105 -14.43 1.36 16.20
C ILE A 105 -14.40 2.79 15.65
N TYR A 106 -14.71 2.97 14.36
CA TYR A 106 -14.72 4.28 13.72
C TYR A 106 -15.77 5.22 14.32
N GLU A 107 -16.96 4.71 14.60
CA GLU A 107 -18.06 5.48 15.22
C GLU A 107 -17.71 5.93 16.64
N LYS A 108 -16.97 5.10 17.40
CA LYS A 108 -16.60 5.40 18.78
C LYS A 108 -15.30 6.21 18.92
N CYS A 109 -14.27 5.83 18.15
CA CYS A 109 -12.91 6.36 18.31
C CYS A 109 -12.48 7.29 17.16
N GLY A 110 -13.21 7.32 16.02
CA GLY A 110 -12.87 8.16 14.87
C GLY A 110 -11.65 7.68 14.08
N LYS A 111 -10.98 8.63 13.43
CA LYS A 111 -9.79 8.42 12.58
C LYS A 111 -8.48 8.64 13.32
N GLU A 112 -8.53 9.17 14.51
CA GLU A 112 -7.36 9.51 15.31
C GLU A 112 -6.63 8.26 15.84
N PRO A 113 -5.36 8.40 16.24
CA PRO A 113 -4.66 7.31 16.90
C PRO A 113 -5.42 6.82 18.13
N LEU A 114 -5.68 5.52 18.17
CA LEU A 114 -6.42 4.92 19.28
C LEU A 114 -5.66 5.10 20.61
N ALA A 115 -6.38 5.50 21.66
CA ALA A 115 -5.84 5.72 22.99
C ALA A 115 -5.21 4.44 23.59
N ASP A 116 -4.37 4.58 24.61
CA ASP A 116 -3.75 3.43 25.27
C ASP A 116 -4.77 2.54 25.98
N THR A 117 -5.92 3.11 26.32
CA THR A 117 -7.09 2.43 26.91
C THR A 117 -8.01 1.75 25.87
N PHE A 118 -7.57 1.60 24.63
CA PHE A 118 -8.38 1.00 23.56
C PHE A 118 -8.89 -0.40 23.88
N ASP A 119 -8.21 -1.14 24.74
CA ASP A 119 -8.68 -2.43 25.23
C ASP A 119 -10.03 -2.36 25.96
N LEU A 120 -10.29 -1.26 26.70
CA LEU A 120 -11.58 -1.03 27.33
C LEU A 120 -12.67 -0.71 26.31
N ASP A 121 -12.35 0.15 25.34
CA ASP A 121 -13.27 0.46 24.22
C ASP A 121 -13.62 -0.78 23.41
N LEU A 122 -12.63 -1.61 23.13
CA LEU A 122 -12.82 -2.86 22.40
C LEU A 122 -13.71 -3.84 23.19
N ALA A 123 -13.53 -3.95 24.51
CA ALA A 123 -14.38 -4.77 25.38
C ALA A 123 -15.84 -4.31 25.32
N GLU A 124 -16.08 -3.01 25.37
CA GLU A 124 -17.43 -2.43 25.28
C GLU A 124 -18.06 -2.66 23.91
N ILE A 125 -17.30 -2.43 22.81
CA ILE A 125 -17.80 -2.65 21.45
C ILE A 125 -18.17 -4.11 21.20
N THR A 126 -17.33 -5.03 21.67
CA THR A 126 -17.43 -6.46 21.30
C THR A 126 -18.14 -7.32 22.33
N GLY A 127 -18.38 -6.79 23.52
CA GLY A 127 -19.00 -7.52 24.64
C GLY A 127 -18.12 -8.63 25.22
N ILE A 128 -16.80 -8.63 24.98
CA ILE A 128 -15.87 -9.61 25.56
C ILE A 128 -15.35 -9.10 26.92
N THR A 129 -14.75 -10.00 27.68
CA THR A 129 -14.18 -9.64 28.99
C THR A 129 -12.93 -8.77 28.85
N ALA A 130 -12.64 -7.94 29.84
CA ALA A 130 -11.46 -7.06 29.83
C ALA A 130 -10.13 -7.83 29.64
N PRO A 131 -9.89 -9.00 30.29
CA PRO A 131 -8.68 -9.78 30.02
C PRO A 131 -8.58 -10.30 28.57
N GLU A 132 -9.69 -10.74 27.98
CA GLU A 132 -9.73 -11.20 26.57
C GLU A 132 -9.46 -10.03 25.63
N SER A 133 -10.09 -8.88 25.89
CA SER A 133 -9.87 -7.66 25.11
C SER A 133 -8.41 -7.24 25.11
N LYS A 134 -7.77 -7.21 26.28
CA LYS A 134 -6.36 -6.86 26.44
C LYS A 134 -5.43 -7.75 25.59
N ASN A 135 -5.73 -9.04 25.47
CA ASN A 135 -4.94 -9.98 24.68
C ASN A 135 -5.03 -9.72 23.17
N VAL A 136 -6.16 -9.25 22.69
CA VAL A 136 -6.40 -9.06 21.22
C VAL A 136 -6.31 -7.60 20.78
N ALA A 137 -6.42 -6.64 21.70
CA ALA A 137 -6.46 -5.21 21.41
C ALA A 137 -5.27 -4.74 20.58
N GLY A 138 -4.07 -5.21 20.89
CA GLY A 138 -2.86 -4.86 20.15
C GLY A 138 -2.92 -5.25 18.66
N THR A 139 -3.44 -6.44 18.36
CA THR A 139 -3.58 -6.93 16.98
C THR A 139 -4.69 -6.19 16.24
N VAL A 140 -5.84 -5.99 16.87
CA VAL A 140 -6.98 -5.26 16.31
C VAL A 140 -6.59 -3.81 16.04
N ARG A 141 -5.98 -3.14 17.04
CA ARG A 141 -5.47 -1.77 16.93
C ARG A 141 -4.55 -1.61 15.71
N LYS A 142 -3.55 -2.50 15.59
CA LYS A 142 -2.60 -2.46 14.48
C LYS A 142 -3.29 -2.59 13.14
N SER A 143 -4.17 -3.60 12.99
CA SER A 143 -4.88 -3.85 11.73
C SER A 143 -5.79 -2.68 11.35
N TYR A 144 -6.56 -2.14 12.29
CA TYR A 144 -7.43 -1.00 12.08
C TYR A 144 -6.62 0.25 11.69
N MET A 145 -5.56 0.57 12.45
CA MET A 145 -4.75 1.76 12.18
C MET A 145 -3.99 1.68 10.86
N ASP A 146 -3.54 0.49 10.44
CA ASP A 146 -2.91 0.31 9.14
C ASP A 146 -3.90 0.64 8.00
N ASP A 147 -5.16 0.21 8.13
CA ASP A 147 -6.20 0.49 7.13
C ASP A 147 -6.61 1.96 7.11
N ILE A 148 -6.80 2.59 8.30
CA ILE A 148 -7.11 4.02 8.41
C ILE A 148 -5.97 4.89 7.86
N LYS A 149 -4.71 4.59 8.21
CA LYS A 149 -3.54 5.32 7.69
C LYS A 149 -3.49 5.24 6.17
N TYR A 150 -3.75 4.05 5.60
CA TYR A 150 -3.79 3.90 4.14
C TYR A 150 -4.89 4.75 3.52
N MET A 151 -6.10 4.73 4.09
CA MET A 151 -7.23 5.54 3.62
C MET A 151 -6.91 7.05 3.67
N LEU A 152 -6.26 7.52 4.74
CA LEU A 152 -5.89 8.93 4.92
C LEU A 152 -4.69 9.34 4.05
N SER A 153 -3.85 8.41 3.60
CA SER A 153 -2.69 8.70 2.74
C SER A 153 -3.08 9.11 1.32
N VAL A 154 -4.33 8.87 0.92
CA VAL A 154 -4.85 9.33 -0.38
C VAL A 154 -5.15 10.83 -0.27
N LYS A 155 -4.33 11.66 -0.93
CA LYS A 155 -4.48 13.12 -0.95
C LYS A 155 -5.83 13.51 -1.56
N THR A 156 -6.44 14.57 -1.04
CA THR A 156 -7.60 15.23 -1.65
C THR A 156 -7.11 16.47 -2.41
N PRO A 157 -7.66 16.79 -3.59
CA PRO A 157 -7.29 18.00 -4.34
C PRO A 157 -7.54 19.31 -3.59
N GLU A 158 -8.33 19.29 -2.52
CA GLU A 158 -8.66 20.47 -1.71
C GLU A 158 -7.53 20.89 -0.73
N GLU A 159 -6.45 20.11 -0.62
CA GLU A 159 -5.30 20.45 0.24
C GLU A 159 -4.12 21.09 -0.50
N GLU A 160 -4.29 21.46 -1.79
CA GLU A 160 -3.35 22.42 -2.38
C GLU A 160 -3.66 23.80 -1.76
N PRO A 161 -2.70 24.43 -1.06
CA PRO A 161 -2.88 25.79 -0.58
C PRO A 161 -3.17 26.66 -1.81
N GLU A 162 -4.30 27.39 -1.78
CA GLU A 162 -4.59 28.39 -2.81
C GLU A 162 -3.34 29.24 -3.01
N PRO A 163 -2.89 29.44 -4.27
CA PRO A 163 -1.79 30.35 -4.52
C PRO A 163 -2.19 31.72 -3.98
N GLU A 164 -1.48 32.17 -2.96
CA GLU A 164 -1.66 33.51 -2.40
C GLU A 164 -1.68 34.49 -3.56
N LYS A 165 -2.82 35.16 -3.75
CA LYS A 165 -2.97 36.24 -4.74
C LYS A 165 -1.87 37.26 -4.45
N PRO A 166 -1.03 37.64 -5.44
CA PRO A 166 -0.06 38.68 -5.22
C PRO A 166 -0.82 39.96 -4.87
N SER A 167 -0.62 40.45 -3.65
CA SER A 167 -1.10 41.74 -3.22
C SER A 167 -0.48 42.79 -4.13
N SER A 168 -1.29 43.36 -5.01
CA SER A 168 -0.96 44.56 -5.81
C SER A 168 -0.83 45.76 -4.88
N GLY A 169 0.33 46.32 -4.80
CA GLY A 169 0.50 47.62 -4.16
C GLY A 169 1.95 48.07 -4.05
N GLY A 170 2.36 49.03 -4.86
CA GLY A 170 3.48 49.89 -4.52
C GLY A 170 4.56 50.10 -5.60
N ASP A 171 4.25 50.99 -6.53
CA ASP A 171 5.10 52.03 -7.16
C ASP A 171 6.63 51.86 -7.30
N LEU A 172 7.04 51.87 -8.56
CA LEU A 172 8.07 52.62 -9.26
C LEU A 172 9.33 53.10 -8.48
N ASP A 173 10.53 52.65 -8.88
CA ASP A 173 11.44 53.55 -9.58
C ASP A 173 12.57 52.79 -10.32
N PRO A 174 13.00 53.24 -11.50
CA PRO A 174 13.98 52.57 -12.33
C PRO A 174 15.33 53.24 -12.24
N ALA A 175 16.38 52.59 -11.87
CA ALA A 175 17.73 52.85 -12.43
C ALA A 175 18.84 52.00 -11.76
N ARG A 176 19.67 51.51 -12.68
CA ARG A 176 21.09 51.18 -12.54
C ARG A 176 21.54 49.81 -12.03
N GLY A 177 22.21 49.17 -12.95
CA GLY A 177 23.52 48.63 -12.64
C GLY A 177 23.74 47.16 -12.87
N ARG A 178 24.16 46.79 -14.07
CA ARG A 178 24.86 45.53 -14.37
C ARG A 178 25.97 45.27 -13.33
N LYS A 179 26.04 44.05 -12.80
CA LYS A 179 27.31 43.31 -12.72
C LYS A 179 27.05 41.84 -12.51
N SER A 180 27.68 41.03 -13.34
CA SER A 180 27.86 39.60 -13.30
C SER A 180 28.42 39.17 -11.96
N GLY A 181 27.89 38.08 -11.43
CA GLY A 181 28.42 37.40 -10.27
C GLY A 181 27.60 36.12 -10.05
N MET A 182 28.13 35.04 -10.59
CA MET A 182 27.57 33.69 -10.41
C MET A 182 27.99 33.23 -9.04
N GLU A 183 27.17 33.51 -8.01
CA GLU A 183 27.27 32.89 -6.69
C GLU A 183 26.10 31.92 -6.52
N CYS A 184 26.47 30.67 -6.57
CA CYS A 184 25.58 29.55 -6.22
C CYS A 184 25.41 29.55 -4.71
N GLN A 185 24.40 30.26 -4.20
CA GLN A 185 23.94 30.11 -2.83
C GLN A 185 23.00 28.90 -2.77
N THR A 186 23.52 27.81 -2.26
CA THR A 186 22.73 26.64 -1.86
C THR A 186 22.05 26.94 -0.53
N ASP A 187 20.84 27.46 -0.59
CA ASP A 187 19.94 27.46 0.55
C ASP A 187 19.44 26.04 0.78
N ILE A 188 20.07 25.35 1.73
CA ILE A 188 19.64 24.06 2.23
C ILE A 188 18.50 24.29 3.22
N SER A 189 17.31 24.59 2.71
CA SER A 189 16.06 24.41 3.46
C SER A 189 15.62 22.97 3.29
N GLY A 190 15.73 22.17 4.32
CA GLY A 190 15.16 20.87 4.70
C GLY A 190 14.47 19.94 3.70
N SER A 191 14.66 20.09 2.40
CA SER A 191 14.09 19.22 1.38
C SER A 191 14.99 18.01 1.17
N ALA A 192 14.40 16.84 1.02
CA ALA A 192 15.13 15.62 0.69
C ALA A 192 15.94 15.79 -0.60
N ILE A 193 17.23 15.43 -0.56
CA ILE A 193 18.17 15.55 -1.67
C ILE A 193 17.89 14.51 -2.76
N GLY A 194 17.24 13.41 -2.41
CA GLY A 194 16.89 12.34 -3.36
C GLY A 194 16.16 11.17 -2.71
N TYR A 195 15.67 10.28 -3.57
CA TYR A 195 14.98 9.06 -3.18
C TYR A 195 15.58 7.86 -3.92
N ILE A 196 15.79 6.76 -3.21
CA ILE A 196 16.14 5.47 -3.79
C ILE A 196 15.03 4.48 -3.44
N GLY A 197 14.36 3.96 -4.47
CA GLY A 197 13.32 2.95 -4.33
C GLY A 197 13.63 1.74 -5.20
N TYR A 198 13.53 0.53 -4.64
CA TYR A 198 13.61 -0.72 -5.38
C TYR A 198 12.34 -1.53 -5.12
N PRO A 199 11.46 -1.68 -6.14
CA PRO A 199 10.10 -2.22 -5.94
C PRO A 199 10.04 -3.61 -5.33
N GLU A 200 11.10 -4.40 -5.47
CA GLU A 200 11.13 -5.79 -4.97
C GLU A 200 11.63 -5.92 -3.53
N TYR A 201 12.34 -4.92 -2.98
CA TYR A 201 13.04 -5.03 -1.70
C TYR A 201 12.66 -3.96 -0.68
N SER A 202 11.99 -2.87 -1.08
CA SER A 202 11.58 -1.82 -0.17
C SER A 202 10.15 -1.40 -0.46
N GLN A 203 9.30 -1.41 0.55
CA GLN A 203 7.93 -0.89 0.46
C GLN A 203 7.87 0.65 0.55
N ALA A 204 8.97 1.30 0.85
CA ALA A 204 9.09 2.74 0.90
C ALA A 204 10.42 3.20 0.32
N PRO A 205 10.46 4.32 -0.41
CA PRO A 205 11.70 4.92 -0.88
C PRO A 205 12.55 5.37 0.31
N ILE A 206 13.87 5.26 0.18
CA ILE A 206 14.80 5.80 1.15
C ILE A 206 14.96 7.28 0.89
N GLU A 207 14.53 8.10 1.83
CA GLU A 207 14.67 9.54 1.75
C GLU A 207 16.07 9.95 2.21
N ILE A 208 16.83 10.62 1.33
CA ILE A 208 18.19 11.07 1.62
C ILE A 208 18.13 12.51 2.12
N LYS A 209 18.27 12.68 3.44
CA LYS A 209 18.25 14.00 4.10
C LYS A 209 19.61 14.45 4.64
N ASP A 210 20.52 13.51 4.86
CA ASP A 210 21.81 13.75 5.49
C ASP A 210 22.88 12.78 4.95
N ALA A 211 24.12 12.99 5.39
CA ALA A 211 25.26 12.17 4.98
C ALA A 211 25.14 10.69 5.40
N ILE A 212 24.44 10.40 6.50
CA ILE A 212 24.24 9.05 7.02
C ILE A 212 23.24 8.29 6.12
N SER A 213 22.13 8.92 5.76
CA SER A 213 21.17 8.32 4.82
C SER A 213 21.75 8.12 3.43
N LEU A 214 22.67 8.98 2.98
CA LEU A 214 23.42 8.80 1.73
C LEU A 214 24.34 7.57 1.80
N GLU A 215 25.08 7.39 2.91
CA GLU A 215 25.95 6.22 3.09
C GLU A 215 25.16 4.91 3.11
N ILE A 216 24.00 4.89 3.78
CA ILE A 216 23.08 3.74 3.78
C ILE A 216 22.59 3.44 2.36
N ALA A 217 22.20 4.46 1.61
CA ALA A 217 21.76 4.32 0.23
C ALA A 217 22.86 3.76 -0.69
N GLN A 218 24.09 4.20 -0.54
CA GLN A 218 25.24 3.69 -1.28
C GLN A 218 25.51 2.21 -0.97
N LYS A 219 25.52 1.82 0.31
CA LYS A 219 25.69 0.41 0.72
C LYS A 219 24.60 -0.50 0.16
N LEU A 220 23.35 0.01 0.10
CA LEU A 220 22.23 -0.73 -0.48
C LEU A 220 22.42 -0.93 -1.99
N LEU A 221 22.83 0.10 -2.72
CA LEU A 221 23.12 0.02 -4.16
C LEU A 221 24.25 -0.97 -4.46
N ASP A 222 25.30 -0.98 -3.66
CA ASP A 222 26.41 -1.93 -3.80
C ASP A 222 25.95 -3.38 -3.57
N ALA A 223 25.10 -3.60 -2.55
CA ALA A 223 24.54 -4.92 -2.28
C ALA A 223 23.64 -5.42 -3.41
N ILE A 224 22.80 -4.54 -3.98
CA ILE A 224 21.96 -4.84 -5.13
C ILE A 224 22.84 -5.16 -6.36
N GLY A 225 23.85 -4.35 -6.63
CA GLY A 225 24.80 -4.57 -7.72
C GLY A 225 25.53 -5.91 -7.62
N ALA A 226 25.96 -6.30 -6.42
CA ALA A 226 26.57 -7.60 -6.16
C ALA A 226 25.61 -8.76 -6.44
N LYS A 227 24.34 -8.63 -6.04
CA LYS A 227 23.31 -9.64 -6.27
C LYS A 227 22.97 -9.80 -7.75
N ILE A 228 22.86 -8.70 -8.50
CA ILE A 228 22.62 -8.75 -9.95
C ILE A 228 23.78 -9.49 -10.65
N LYS A 229 25.04 -9.17 -10.32
CA LYS A 229 26.20 -9.84 -10.88
C LYS A 229 26.23 -11.35 -10.56
N SER A 230 25.82 -11.75 -9.35
CA SER A 230 25.73 -13.17 -8.98
C SER A 230 24.64 -13.91 -9.77
N THR A 231 23.50 -13.27 -9.98
CA THR A 231 22.39 -13.84 -10.76
C THR A 231 22.77 -13.99 -12.25
N GLN A 232 23.45 -13.00 -12.82
CA GLN A 232 23.92 -13.08 -14.20
C GLN A 232 24.94 -14.23 -14.43
N ARG A 233 25.84 -14.47 -13.46
CA ARG A 233 26.77 -15.59 -13.53
C ARG A 233 26.07 -16.95 -13.47
N SER A 234 25.02 -17.08 -12.65
CA SER A 234 24.24 -18.32 -12.57
C SER A 234 23.46 -18.63 -13.86
N VAL A 235 22.96 -17.59 -14.55
CA VAL A 235 22.27 -17.74 -15.82
C VAL A 235 23.24 -18.15 -16.93
N GLN A 236 24.43 -17.55 -17.00
CA GLN A 236 25.45 -17.92 -17.98
C GLN A 236 25.96 -19.35 -17.80
N SER A 237 26.20 -19.79 -16.56
CA SER A 237 26.63 -21.18 -16.32
C SER A 237 25.53 -22.21 -16.63
N SER A 238 24.27 -21.85 -16.61
CA SER A 238 23.16 -22.72 -17.01
C SER A 238 23.01 -22.85 -18.52
N SER A 239 23.35 -21.80 -19.28
CA SER A 239 23.28 -21.83 -20.76
C SER A 239 24.43 -22.60 -21.39
N GLU A 240 25.62 -22.60 -20.78
CA GLU A 240 26.78 -23.39 -21.27
C GLU A 240 26.58 -24.90 -21.06
N LYS A 241 25.95 -25.32 -19.95
CA LYS A 241 25.65 -26.75 -19.72
C LYS A 241 24.57 -27.31 -20.64
N SER A 242 23.68 -26.49 -21.17
CA SER A 242 22.63 -26.93 -22.10
C SER A 242 23.14 -27.10 -23.53
N SER A 243 24.26 -26.47 -23.91
CA SER A 243 24.87 -26.60 -25.22
C SER A 243 25.78 -27.83 -25.35
N GLU A 244 26.36 -28.30 -24.27
CA GLU A 244 27.20 -29.51 -24.30
C GLU A 244 26.40 -30.81 -24.37
N GLN A 245 25.19 -30.88 -23.82
CA GLN A 245 24.35 -32.09 -23.87
C GLN A 245 23.69 -32.35 -25.25
N ASN A 246 23.65 -31.37 -26.12
CA ASN A 246 23.06 -31.54 -27.46
C ASN A 246 24.06 -32.08 -28.54
N VAL A 247 25.33 -32.16 -28.20
CA VAL A 247 26.35 -32.67 -29.15
C VAL A 247 26.59 -34.18 -29.00
N GLU A 248 26.33 -34.76 -27.81
CA GLU A 248 26.50 -36.21 -27.58
C GLU A 248 25.33 -37.10 -28.09
N ASN A 249 24.19 -36.54 -28.47
CA ASN A 249 23.03 -37.32 -28.98
C ASN A 249 22.90 -37.31 -30.50
N SER A 250 23.96 -36.94 -31.27
CA SER A 250 23.93 -36.90 -32.74
C SER A 250 25.08 -37.70 -33.38
N VAL A 251 25.41 -38.87 -32.78
CA VAL A 251 26.28 -39.87 -33.44
C VAL A 251 25.60 -41.23 -33.44
#